data_7d149fcddacb049df4697622ae2c3111
#
_entry.id   7d149fcddacb049df4697622ae2c3111
#
_cell.length_a   1.000
_cell.length_b   1.000
_cell.length_c   1.000
_cell.angle_alpha   90.00
_cell.angle_beta   90.00
_cell.angle_gamma   90.00
#
_symmetry.space_group_name_H-M   'P 1'
#
loop_
_entity.id
_entity.type
_entity.pdbx_description
1 polymer ?
#
loop_
_entity_poly.entity_id
_entity_poly.type
_entity_poly.pdbx_seq_one_letter_code
_entity_poly.pdbx_strand_id
1 'polypeptide(L)'
;IFYFEEKPLSQILEEKLHIKIYIENDTRSMAYGEYLQGVVKGEKNILFINISWGLGIGIIIDGKVYFGKSGFSGEFGHFSFFENEILCHCGKKGCLETGASGSALYRTLLERYKEGSNTILASKIDAGEYIGLSDLIDAIHKEDMLSIEILEEIGFNLGKGIAGLMNIF
;
A
#
# COMPACT_ATOMS: atom_id res chain seq x y z
N ILE A 1 -4.22 12.55 -6.30
CA ILE A 1 -4.84 13.59 -5.46
C ILE A 1 -5.68 14.45 -6.38
N PHE A 2 -6.95 14.56 -6.07
CA PHE A 2 -7.93 15.17 -6.97
C PHE A 2 -8.51 16.41 -6.32
N TYR A 3 -8.37 17.55 -6.97
CA TYR A 3 -8.87 18.82 -6.52
C TYR A 3 -9.93 19.27 -7.48
N PHE A 4 -11.17 18.98 -7.18
CA PHE A 4 -12.24 19.35 -8.07
C PHE A 4 -13.32 20.15 -7.40
N GLU A 5 -13.16 20.43 -6.11
CA GLU A 5 -14.15 21.14 -5.33
C GLU A 5 -13.56 22.39 -4.69
N GLU A 6 -14.28 23.49 -4.73
CA GLU A 6 -13.87 24.73 -4.08
C GLU A 6 -13.87 24.65 -2.54
N LYS A 7 -14.61 23.67 -2.00
CA LYS A 7 -14.72 23.42 -0.56
C LYS A 7 -14.08 22.07 -0.18
N PRO A 8 -13.58 21.94 1.06
CA PRO A 8 -13.15 20.66 1.60
C PRO A 8 -14.27 19.61 1.56
N LEU A 9 -13.95 18.37 1.24
CA LEU A 9 -14.93 17.28 1.17
C LEU A 9 -15.71 17.08 2.48
N SER A 10 -15.04 17.25 3.63
CA SER A 10 -15.71 17.21 4.94
C SER A 10 -16.85 18.23 5.02
N GLN A 11 -16.61 19.45 4.58
CA GLN A 11 -17.62 20.50 4.62
C GLN A 11 -18.80 20.20 3.68
N ILE A 12 -18.53 19.71 2.46
CA ILE A 12 -19.57 19.30 1.51
C ILE A 12 -20.45 18.19 2.11
N LEU A 13 -19.83 17.23 2.76
CA LEU A 13 -20.57 16.14 3.41
C LEU A 13 -21.34 16.59 4.64
N GLU A 14 -20.77 17.48 5.47
CA GLU A 14 -21.47 18.08 6.62
C GLU A 14 -22.71 18.84 6.18
N GLU A 15 -22.61 19.65 5.12
CA GLU A 15 -23.73 20.39 4.56
C GLU A 15 -24.86 19.48 4.05
N LYS A 16 -24.49 18.32 3.47
CA LYS A 16 -25.47 17.35 2.92
C LYS A 16 -26.09 16.43 3.98
N LEU A 17 -25.31 16.01 4.95
CA LEU A 17 -25.71 14.99 5.90
C LEU A 17 -26.16 15.56 7.25
N HIS A 18 -25.90 16.85 7.48
CA HIS A 18 -26.23 17.56 8.73
C HIS A 18 -25.63 16.92 9.99
N ILE A 19 -24.46 16.29 9.85
CA ILE A 19 -23.67 15.71 10.95
C ILE A 19 -22.22 16.16 10.82
N LYS A 20 -21.48 16.14 11.92
CA LYS A 20 -20.04 16.45 11.90
C LYS A 20 -19.27 15.35 11.18
N ILE A 21 -18.42 15.73 10.23
CA ILE A 21 -17.62 14.82 9.40
C ILE A 21 -16.12 15.05 9.63
N TYR A 22 -15.42 13.97 9.92
CA TYR A 22 -13.97 13.93 9.99
C TYR A 22 -13.45 13.02 8.88
N ILE A 23 -12.42 13.46 8.18
CA ILE A 23 -11.76 12.71 7.11
C ILE A 23 -10.31 12.50 7.50
N GLU A 24 -9.85 11.27 7.44
CA GLU A 24 -8.46 10.92 7.70
C GLU A 24 -7.98 9.89 6.66
N ASN A 25 -6.66 9.80 6.50
CA ASN A 25 -6.05 8.76 5.69
C ASN A 25 -6.32 7.38 6.32
N ASP A 26 -6.59 6.38 5.49
CA ASP A 26 -6.92 5.01 5.91
C ASP A 26 -5.79 4.37 6.72
N THR A 27 -4.55 4.43 6.23
CA THR A 27 -3.39 3.85 6.92
C THR A 27 -3.13 4.50 8.27
N ARG A 28 -3.31 5.82 8.40
CA ARG A 28 -3.22 6.50 9.70
C ARG A 28 -4.34 6.08 10.66
N SER A 29 -5.54 5.93 10.12
CA SER A 29 -6.69 5.44 10.91
C SER A 29 -6.45 4.02 11.42
N MET A 30 -5.92 3.14 10.56
CA MET A 30 -5.53 1.77 10.93
C MET A 30 -4.42 1.77 11.99
N ALA A 31 -3.36 2.56 11.80
CA ALA A 31 -2.28 2.71 12.78
C ALA A 31 -2.79 3.18 14.14
N TYR A 32 -3.72 4.12 14.15
CA TYR A 32 -4.32 4.62 15.40
C TYR A 32 -5.23 3.57 16.05
N GLY A 33 -5.95 2.80 15.27
CA GLY A 33 -6.75 1.66 15.76
C GLY A 33 -5.88 0.60 16.43
N GLU A 34 -4.75 0.23 15.81
CA GLU A 34 -3.77 -0.70 16.39
C GLU A 34 -3.15 -0.16 17.68
N TYR A 35 -2.83 1.13 17.72
CA TYR A 35 -2.33 1.77 18.94
C TYR A 35 -3.33 1.71 20.10
N LEU A 36 -4.63 1.93 19.83
CA LEU A 36 -5.64 1.96 20.88
C LEU A 36 -6.05 0.57 21.37
N GLN A 37 -6.22 -0.39 20.47
CA GLN A 37 -6.89 -1.66 20.74
C GLN A 37 -6.13 -2.88 20.21
N GLY A 38 -5.08 -2.68 19.40
CA GLY A 38 -4.36 -3.75 18.74
C GLY A 38 -3.25 -4.38 19.59
N VAL A 39 -2.36 -5.11 18.89
CA VAL A 39 -1.26 -5.88 19.50
C VAL A 39 -0.14 -5.01 20.07
N VAL A 40 -0.05 -3.75 19.63
CA VAL A 40 0.98 -2.77 20.05
C VAL A 40 0.52 -1.89 21.21
N LYS A 41 -0.53 -2.31 21.91
CA LYS A 41 -1.08 -1.56 23.04
C LYS A 41 -0.01 -1.31 24.12
N GLY A 42 0.18 -0.04 24.44
CA GLY A 42 1.19 0.40 25.44
C GLY A 42 2.47 0.93 24.82
N GLU A 43 2.76 0.62 23.56
CA GLU A 43 3.89 1.20 22.84
C GLU A 43 3.58 2.65 22.45
N LYS A 44 4.59 3.53 22.55
CA LYS A 44 4.41 4.95 22.23
C LYS A 44 5.00 5.35 20.89
N ASN A 45 5.90 4.54 20.35
CA ASN A 45 6.56 4.79 19.08
C ASN A 45 6.31 3.61 18.16
N ILE A 46 5.55 3.82 17.11
CA ILE A 46 5.05 2.77 16.22
C ILE A 46 5.21 3.20 14.78
N LEU A 47 5.77 2.31 13.97
CA LEU A 47 5.65 2.36 12.52
C LEU A 47 4.69 1.26 12.08
N PHE A 48 3.53 1.65 11.64
CA PHE A 48 2.51 0.75 11.11
C PHE A 48 2.63 0.72 9.59
N ILE A 49 2.90 -0.45 9.01
CA ILE A 49 3.04 -0.63 7.57
C ILE A 49 1.78 -1.29 7.04
N ASN A 50 1.08 -0.60 6.17
CA ASN A 50 -0.09 -1.11 5.46
C ASN A 50 0.32 -1.59 4.08
N ILE A 51 0.34 -2.92 3.90
CA ILE A 51 0.58 -3.57 2.62
C ILE A 51 -0.75 -4.10 2.14
N SER A 52 -1.32 -3.44 1.15
CA SER A 52 -2.57 -3.81 0.53
C SER A 52 -2.44 -3.66 -0.99
N TRP A 53 -3.45 -3.17 -1.67
CA TRP A 53 -3.31 -2.80 -3.09
C TRP A 53 -2.24 -1.71 -3.31
N GLY A 54 -2.12 -0.77 -2.37
CA GLY A 54 -1.03 0.20 -2.26
C GLY A 54 -0.06 -0.13 -1.13
N LEU A 55 0.82 0.83 -0.81
CA LEU A 55 1.80 0.76 0.26
C LEU A 55 1.83 2.09 1.03
N GLY A 56 1.43 2.08 2.29
CA GLY A 56 1.46 3.24 3.15
C GLY A 56 2.06 2.94 4.51
N ILE A 57 2.39 3.99 5.27
CA ILE A 57 2.74 3.87 6.68
C ILE A 57 1.98 4.86 7.54
N GLY A 58 1.60 4.40 8.73
CA GLY A 58 1.16 5.25 9.83
C GLY A 58 2.28 5.38 10.85
N ILE A 59 2.54 6.59 11.28
CA ILE A 59 3.63 6.90 12.23
C ILE A 59 3.02 7.42 13.51
N ILE A 60 3.38 6.81 14.64
CA ILE A 60 3.01 7.28 15.98
C ILE A 60 4.30 7.55 16.75
N ILE A 61 4.42 8.74 17.32
CA ILE A 61 5.55 9.18 18.13
C ILE A 61 4.99 9.75 19.44
N ASP A 62 5.52 9.28 20.57
CA ASP A 62 5.06 9.64 21.92
C ASP A 62 3.54 9.48 22.10
N GLY A 63 2.96 8.43 21.49
CA GLY A 63 1.54 8.12 21.57
C GLY A 63 0.64 9.03 20.70
N LYS A 64 1.21 9.80 19.79
CA LYS A 64 0.48 10.71 18.90
C LYS A 64 0.74 10.38 17.44
N VAL A 65 -0.30 10.40 16.64
CA VAL A 65 -0.16 10.27 15.18
C VAL A 65 0.68 11.43 14.64
N TYR A 66 1.71 11.10 13.91
CA TYR A 66 2.61 12.08 13.30
C TYR A 66 2.14 12.45 11.90
N PHE A 67 1.75 13.69 11.71
CA PHE A 67 1.23 14.21 10.43
C PHE A 67 2.31 14.86 9.55
N GLY A 68 3.48 15.13 10.10
CA GLY A 68 4.47 15.97 9.43
C GLY A 68 4.03 17.43 9.34
N LYS A 69 4.85 18.26 8.69
CA LYS A 69 4.58 19.71 8.57
C LYS A 69 3.34 20.02 7.72
N SER A 70 3.09 19.24 6.67
CA SER A 70 2.07 19.50 5.65
C SER A 70 0.99 18.41 5.57
N GLY A 71 0.96 17.47 6.53
CA GLY A 71 -0.01 16.37 6.53
C GLY A 71 0.34 15.19 5.62
N PHE A 72 1.52 15.19 5.00
CA PHE A 72 1.97 14.15 4.06
C PHE A 72 2.98 13.17 4.68
N SER A 73 3.10 13.09 6.00
CA SER A 73 3.95 12.04 6.58
C SER A 73 3.34 10.66 6.31
N GLY A 74 4.20 9.68 6.10
CA GLY A 74 3.74 8.32 5.83
C GLY A 74 3.56 7.96 4.36
N GLU A 75 3.85 8.86 3.44
CA GLU A 75 3.84 8.60 1.98
C GLU A 75 5.04 7.73 1.54
N PHE A 76 5.32 6.69 2.33
CA PHE A 76 6.47 5.80 2.19
C PHE A 76 6.50 5.05 0.86
N GLY A 77 5.34 4.62 0.38
CA GLY A 77 5.22 3.99 -0.93
C GLY A 77 5.68 4.87 -2.09
N HIS A 78 5.70 6.19 -1.89
CA HIS A 78 5.95 7.14 -2.96
C HIS A 78 7.34 7.79 -2.95
N PHE A 79 8.27 7.33 -2.13
CA PHE A 79 9.66 7.77 -2.31
C PHE A 79 10.33 7.04 -3.49
N SER A 80 11.24 7.71 -4.19
CA SER A 80 11.98 7.13 -5.30
C SER A 80 12.92 6.05 -4.79
N PHE A 81 12.65 4.81 -5.16
CA PHE A 81 13.39 3.64 -4.71
C PHE A 81 14.06 2.92 -5.88
N PHE A 82 13.40 2.88 -7.03
CA PHE A 82 13.89 2.21 -8.22
C PHE A 82 14.36 3.21 -9.28
N GLU A 83 15.40 2.85 -10.01
CA GLU A 83 15.81 3.51 -11.25
C GLU A 83 15.12 2.85 -12.45
N ASN A 84 13.78 2.91 -12.47
CA ASN A 84 12.96 2.33 -13.55
C ASN A 84 11.94 3.34 -14.08
N GLU A 85 11.35 3.01 -15.24
CA GLU A 85 10.39 3.85 -15.94
C GLU A 85 8.92 3.57 -15.55
N ILE A 86 8.68 2.76 -14.51
CA ILE A 86 7.32 2.41 -14.07
C ILE A 86 6.67 3.65 -13.46
N LEU A 87 5.60 4.10 -14.10
CA LEU A 87 4.84 5.26 -13.65
C LEU A 87 3.94 4.88 -12.48
N CYS A 88 4.15 5.53 -11.35
CA CYS A 88 3.26 5.43 -10.20
C CYS A 88 2.03 6.34 -10.40
N HIS A 89 0.89 5.96 -9.82
CA HIS A 89 -0.32 6.79 -9.86
C HIS A 89 -0.17 8.18 -9.22
N CYS A 90 0.87 8.38 -8.40
CA CYS A 90 1.23 9.70 -7.87
C CYS A 90 1.90 10.62 -8.90
N GLY A 91 2.15 10.15 -10.14
CA GLY A 91 2.79 10.89 -11.22
C GLY A 91 4.31 10.79 -11.26
N LYS A 92 4.95 10.14 -10.28
CA LYS A 92 6.40 9.90 -10.27
C LYS A 92 6.75 8.53 -10.84
N LYS A 93 7.99 8.32 -11.23
CA LYS A 93 8.55 7.02 -11.62
C LYS A 93 9.39 6.45 -10.49
N GLY A 94 9.49 5.12 -10.44
CA GLY A 94 10.38 4.42 -9.52
C GLY A 94 9.97 4.46 -8.05
N CYS A 95 8.71 4.72 -7.73
CA CYS A 95 8.21 4.66 -6.37
C CYS A 95 8.32 3.25 -5.78
N LEU A 96 8.62 3.11 -4.49
CA LEU A 96 8.69 1.80 -3.80
C LEU A 96 7.39 1.00 -4.00
N GLU A 97 6.24 1.63 -3.95
CA GLU A 97 4.94 1.01 -4.17
C GLU A 97 4.86 0.27 -5.50
N THR A 98 5.54 0.76 -6.55
CA THR A 98 5.52 0.10 -7.86
C THR A 98 6.25 -1.24 -7.90
N GLY A 99 6.95 -1.63 -6.85
CA GLY A 99 7.64 -2.91 -6.73
C GLY A 99 7.51 -3.58 -5.36
N ALA A 100 6.60 -3.07 -4.47
CA ALA A 100 6.43 -3.58 -3.11
C ALA A 100 4.98 -3.48 -2.62
N SER A 101 3.99 -3.68 -3.48
CA SER A 101 2.56 -3.60 -3.14
C SER A 101 1.76 -4.71 -3.82
N GLY A 102 0.48 -4.87 -3.45
CA GLY A 102 -0.43 -5.79 -4.13
C GLY A 102 -0.65 -5.45 -5.60
N SER A 103 -0.71 -4.17 -5.94
CA SER A 103 -0.79 -3.74 -7.35
C SER A 103 0.48 -4.06 -8.15
N ALA A 104 1.64 -3.99 -7.51
CA ALA A 104 2.90 -4.40 -8.13
C ALA A 104 2.90 -5.91 -8.40
N LEU A 105 2.44 -6.73 -7.43
CA LEU A 105 2.33 -8.18 -7.58
C LEU A 105 1.41 -8.53 -8.76
N TYR A 106 0.22 -7.95 -8.80
CA TYR A 106 -0.74 -8.17 -9.89
C TYR A 106 -0.19 -7.79 -11.26
N ARG A 107 0.42 -6.60 -11.37
CA ARG A 107 1.03 -6.14 -12.62
C ARG A 107 2.12 -7.10 -13.07
N THR A 108 3.05 -7.46 -12.19
CA THR A 108 4.17 -8.36 -12.51
C THR A 108 3.69 -9.75 -12.91
N LEU A 109 2.62 -10.25 -12.27
CA LEU A 109 1.99 -11.51 -12.66
C LEU A 109 1.50 -11.46 -14.12
N LEU A 110 0.76 -10.40 -14.50
CA LEU A 110 0.25 -10.25 -15.86
C LEU A 110 1.37 -10.08 -16.88
N GLU A 111 2.43 -9.33 -16.55
CA GLU A 111 3.58 -9.13 -17.42
C GLU A 111 4.30 -10.45 -17.70
N ARG A 112 4.68 -11.19 -16.65
CA ARG A 112 5.37 -12.49 -16.80
C ARG A 112 4.50 -13.55 -17.46
N TYR A 113 3.18 -13.57 -17.19
CA TYR A 113 2.26 -14.46 -17.89
C TYR A 113 2.22 -14.19 -19.40
N LYS A 114 2.16 -12.92 -19.82
CA LYS A 114 2.22 -12.52 -21.23
C LYS A 114 3.55 -12.87 -21.89
N GLU A 115 4.63 -12.90 -21.12
CA GLU A 115 5.96 -13.34 -21.56
C GLU A 115 6.09 -14.88 -21.66
N GLY A 116 5.06 -15.62 -21.29
CA GLY A 116 4.99 -17.08 -21.43
C GLY A 116 5.23 -17.86 -20.16
N SER A 117 5.28 -17.23 -18.97
CA SER A 117 5.35 -17.95 -17.69
C SER A 117 4.02 -18.65 -17.40
N ASN A 118 4.10 -19.85 -16.80
CA ASN A 118 2.92 -20.61 -16.40
C ASN A 118 2.45 -20.24 -15.00
N THR A 119 1.14 -20.18 -14.79
CA THR A 119 0.50 -19.99 -13.49
C THR A 119 -0.83 -20.73 -13.44
N ILE A 120 -1.24 -21.15 -12.25
CA ILE A 120 -2.59 -21.73 -12.04
C ILE A 120 -3.70 -20.68 -12.22
N LEU A 121 -3.36 -19.40 -12.25
CA LEU A 121 -4.30 -18.28 -12.48
C LEU A 121 -4.55 -18.01 -13.95
N ALA A 122 -3.92 -18.75 -14.87
CA ALA A 122 -4.01 -18.57 -16.32
C ALA A 122 -5.46 -18.46 -16.81
N SER A 123 -6.33 -19.37 -16.39
CA SER A 123 -7.74 -19.38 -16.80
C SER A 123 -8.50 -18.12 -16.42
N LYS A 124 -8.22 -17.55 -15.24
CA LYS A 124 -8.82 -16.28 -14.82
C LYS A 124 -8.26 -15.10 -15.60
N ILE A 125 -6.95 -15.10 -15.86
CA ILE A 125 -6.29 -14.06 -16.67
C ILE A 125 -6.88 -14.04 -18.08
N ASP A 126 -6.98 -15.21 -18.71
CA ASP A 126 -7.51 -15.36 -20.09
C ASP A 126 -9.01 -14.99 -20.20
N ALA A 127 -9.77 -15.26 -19.14
CA ALA A 127 -11.17 -14.87 -19.06
C ALA A 127 -11.36 -13.36 -18.75
N GLY A 128 -10.29 -12.63 -18.46
CA GLY A 128 -10.36 -11.22 -18.04
C GLY A 128 -11.03 -11.02 -16.69
N GLU A 129 -11.04 -12.05 -15.85
CA GLU A 129 -11.61 -11.98 -14.51
C GLU A 129 -10.73 -11.14 -13.57
N TYR A 130 -11.37 -10.55 -12.57
CA TYR A 130 -10.63 -9.85 -11.53
C TYR A 130 -9.82 -10.83 -10.68
N ILE A 131 -8.53 -10.54 -10.50
CA ILE A 131 -7.63 -11.29 -9.63
C ILE A 131 -7.35 -10.42 -8.40
N GLY A 132 -7.88 -10.81 -7.27
CA GLY A 132 -7.67 -10.15 -5.99
C GLY A 132 -6.47 -10.70 -5.23
N LEU A 133 -6.15 -10.07 -4.10
CA LEU A 133 -5.07 -10.53 -3.23
C LEU A 133 -5.32 -11.95 -2.71
N SER A 134 -6.57 -12.33 -2.45
CA SER A 134 -6.94 -13.69 -2.05
C SER A 134 -6.58 -14.75 -3.09
N ASP A 135 -6.80 -14.46 -4.38
CA ASP A 135 -6.44 -15.39 -5.45
C ASP A 135 -4.93 -15.62 -5.52
N LEU A 136 -4.16 -14.56 -5.30
CA LEU A 136 -2.69 -14.62 -5.29
C LEU A 136 -2.18 -15.41 -4.08
N ILE A 137 -2.75 -15.19 -2.90
CA ILE A 137 -2.44 -15.96 -1.69
C ILE A 137 -2.78 -17.44 -1.88
N ASP A 138 -3.95 -17.74 -2.44
CA ASP A 138 -4.37 -19.09 -2.74
C ASP A 138 -3.45 -19.78 -3.76
N ALA A 139 -2.98 -19.05 -4.76
CA ALA A 139 -2.02 -19.57 -5.74
C ALA A 139 -0.69 -19.93 -5.08
N ILE A 140 -0.18 -19.06 -4.19
CA ILE A 140 1.04 -19.32 -3.42
C ILE A 140 0.88 -20.57 -2.53
N HIS A 141 -0.25 -20.71 -1.83
CA HIS A 141 -0.53 -21.89 -1.01
C HIS A 141 -0.66 -23.18 -1.82
N LYS A 142 -0.97 -23.08 -3.11
CA LYS A 142 -1.00 -24.18 -4.07
C LYS A 142 0.31 -24.37 -4.82
N GLU A 143 1.39 -23.80 -4.31
CA GLU A 143 2.73 -23.92 -4.85
C GLU A 143 2.87 -23.41 -6.30
N ASP A 144 2.11 -22.37 -6.67
CA ASP A 144 2.27 -21.71 -7.96
C ASP A 144 3.61 -20.98 -8.02
N MET A 145 4.56 -21.53 -8.77
CA MET A 145 5.93 -21.05 -8.82
C MET A 145 6.04 -19.59 -9.22
N LEU A 146 5.25 -19.15 -10.22
CA LEU A 146 5.26 -17.76 -10.66
C LEU A 146 4.83 -16.80 -9.54
N SER A 147 3.74 -17.13 -8.83
CA SER A 147 3.25 -16.32 -7.72
C SER A 147 4.25 -16.28 -6.55
N ILE A 148 4.95 -17.39 -6.27
CA ILE A 148 5.99 -17.47 -5.23
C ILE A 148 7.19 -16.58 -5.61
N GLU A 149 7.73 -16.70 -6.82
CA GLU A 149 8.87 -15.87 -7.29
C GLU A 149 8.56 -14.38 -7.23
N ILE A 150 7.35 -13.99 -7.63
CA ILE A 150 6.94 -12.58 -7.58
C ILE A 150 6.81 -12.11 -6.13
N LEU A 151 6.26 -12.93 -5.24
CA LEU A 151 6.15 -12.60 -3.82
C LEU A 151 7.54 -12.43 -3.17
N GLU A 152 8.51 -13.28 -3.52
CA GLU A 152 9.89 -13.16 -3.04
C GLU A 152 10.54 -11.84 -3.50
N GLU A 153 10.36 -11.46 -4.77
CA GLU A 153 10.87 -10.21 -5.31
C GLU A 153 10.27 -8.99 -4.59
N ILE A 154 8.95 -9.00 -4.41
CA ILE A 154 8.23 -7.94 -3.71
C ILE A 154 8.65 -7.86 -2.24
N GLY A 155 8.75 -9.01 -1.57
CA GLY A 155 9.21 -9.11 -0.19
C GLY A 155 10.63 -8.58 0.00
N PHE A 156 11.53 -8.87 -0.93
CA PHE A 156 12.89 -8.35 -0.93
C PHE A 156 12.90 -6.81 -1.05
N ASN A 157 12.15 -6.25 -2.00
CA ASN A 157 12.04 -4.81 -2.20
C ASN A 157 11.46 -4.10 -0.97
N LEU A 158 10.40 -4.67 -0.40
CA LEU A 158 9.78 -4.18 0.83
C LEU A 158 10.77 -4.21 2.00
N GLY A 159 11.48 -5.33 2.17
CA GLY A 159 12.48 -5.50 3.22
C GLY A 159 13.59 -4.45 3.14
N LYS A 160 14.08 -4.13 1.94
CA LYS A 160 15.04 -3.05 1.74
C LYS A 160 14.48 -1.68 2.12
N GLY A 161 13.22 -1.41 1.76
CA GLY A 161 12.54 -0.17 2.13
C GLY A 161 12.40 -0.06 3.65
N ILE A 162 11.94 -1.12 4.33
CA ILE A 162 11.80 -1.17 5.79
C ILE A 162 13.15 -0.98 6.49
N ALA A 163 14.20 -1.63 6.00
CA ALA A 163 15.54 -1.44 6.55
C ALA A 163 16.01 0.02 6.50
N GLY A 164 15.64 0.74 5.43
CA GLY A 164 15.86 2.19 5.34
C GLY A 164 15.11 2.97 6.41
N LEU A 165 13.84 2.64 6.66
CA LEU A 165 13.05 3.27 7.73
C LEU A 165 13.64 3.03 9.12
N MET A 166 14.09 1.81 9.42
CA MET A 166 14.68 1.46 10.71
C MET A 166 15.97 2.25 11.03
N ASN A 167 16.61 2.85 10.03
CA ASN A 167 17.77 3.72 10.24
C ASN A 167 17.38 5.19 10.49
N ILE A 168 16.10 5.53 10.35
CA ILE A 168 15.60 6.91 10.52
C ILE A 168 14.83 7.04 11.84
N PHE A 169 14.16 5.98 12.25
CA PHE A 169 13.34 5.88 13.46
C PHE A 169 13.92 4.87 14.46
#